data_2c9d6feff00c4775fe82feda7e923fea
#
_entry.id   2c9d6feff00c4775fe82feda7e923fea
#
_cell.length_a   1.000
_cell.length_b   1.000
_cell.length_c   1.000
_cell.angle_alpha   90.00
_cell.angle_beta   90.00
_cell.angle_gamma   90.00
#
_symmetry.space_group_name_H-M   'P 1'
#
loop_
_entity.id
_entity.type
_entity.pdbx_description
1 polymer ?
#
loop_
_entity_poly.entity_id
_entity_poly.type
_entity_poly.pdbx_seq_one_letter_code
_entity_poly.pdbx_strand_id
1 'polypeptide(L)'
;ISFSNNFDPKSKDEINDLVKAFGSVIEVSEDHLHQVTAITGSGPAFLYHVFEQYVKAGTKLGLEKEQVEESIRNLIIGTSKMIERSDLSMAQLRKNITSKGGTTQAGLDTLSQYDLVSIFEDCLNAAVDRSIELSNIEDQ
;
A
#
# COMPACT_ATOMS: atom_id res chain seq x y z
N ILE A 1 10.88 1.70 -12.16
CA ILE A 1 11.62 1.90 -13.42
C ILE A 1 12.31 0.61 -13.82
N SER A 2 12.39 0.33 -15.12
CA SER A 2 13.19 -0.74 -15.69
C SER A 2 14.11 -0.18 -16.77
N PHE A 3 15.27 -0.79 -16.93
CA PHE A 3 16.23 -0.46 -17.97
C PHE A 3 16.56 -1.72 -18.77
N SER A 4 16.73 -1.56 -20.09
CA SER A 4 17.22 -2.67 -20.93
C SER A 4 18.65 -3.08 -20.53
N ASN A 5 19.01 -4.33 -20.80
CA ASN A 5 20.34 -4.88 -20.45
C ASN A 5 21.54 -4.12 -21.07
N ASN A 6 21.31 -3.41 -22.16
CA ASN A 6 22.34 -2.65 -22.88
C ASN A 6 22.26 -1.14 -22.64
N PHE A 7 21.53 -0.71 -21.61
CA PHE A 7 21.36 0.71 -21.32
C PHE A 7 22.66 1.31 -20.79
N ASP A 8 23.04 2.48 -21.32
CA ASP A 8 24.26 3.16 -20.92
C ASP A 8 24.24 3.56 -19.43
N PRO A 9 25.26 3.16 -18.64
CA PRO A 9 25.28 3.42 -17.19
C PRO A 9 25.18 4.91 -16.82
N LYS A 10 25.82 5.80 -17.60
CA LYS A 10 25.80 7.23 -17.33
C LYS A 10 24.39 7.81 -17.54
N SER A 11 23.75 7.43 -18.63
CA SER A 11 22.36 7.82 -18.92
C SER A 11 21.37 7.26 -17.87
N LYS A 12 21.66 6.07 -17.33
CA LYS A 12 20.88 5.47 -16.26
C LYS A 12 20.92 6.34 -14.99
N ASP A 13 22.10 6.81 -14.58
CA ASP A 13 22.25 7.66 -13.41
C ASP A 13 21.52 9.01 -13.60
N GLU A 14 21.65 9.62 -14.77
CA GLU A 14 20.97 10.87 -15.11
C GLU A 14 19.44 10.72 -15.07
N ILE A 15 18.91 9.63 -15.59
CA ILE A 15 17.47 9.34 -15.53
C ILE A 15 17.01 9.08 -14.08
N ASN A 16 17.77 8.29 -13.34
CA ASN A 16 17.46 8.04 -11.93
C ASN A 16 17.40 9.33 -11.11
N ASP A 17 18.34 10.25 -11.31
CA ASP A 17 18.35 11.52 -10.62
C ASP A 17 17.19 12.42 -11.04
N LEU A 18 16.81 12.40 -12.31
CA LEU A 18 15.61 13.10 -12.78
C LEU A 18 14.34 12.54 -12.16
N VAL A 19 14.17 11.21 -12.12
CA VAL A 19 12.94 10.58 -11.61
C VAL A 19 12.84 10.71 -10.09
N LYS A 20 13.96 10.71 -9.36
CA LYS A 20 13.99 10.99 -7.90
C LYS A 20 13.40 12.36 -7.53
N ALA A 21 13.40 13.33 -8.45
CA ALA A 21 12.74 14.62 -8.21
C ALA A 21 11.21 14.49 -8.06
N PHE A 22 10.61 13.42 -8.53
CA PHE A 22 9.17 13.15 -8.44
C PHE A 22 8.79 12.21 -7.29
N GLY A 23 9.76 11.52 -6.68
CA GLY A 23 9.51 10.58 -5.57
C GLY A 23 10.58 9.50 -5.44
N SER A 24 10.26 8.47 -4.67
CA SER A 24 11.13 7.30 -4.52
C SER A 24 11.19 6.49 -5.82
N VAL A 25 12.39 6.03 -6.15
CA VAL A 25 12.62 5.20 -7.34
C VAL A 25 12.91 3.78 -6.91
N ILE A 26 12.17 2.82 -7.46
CA ILE A 26 12.42 1.40 -7.32
C ILE A 26 12.81 0.87 -8.69
N GLU A 27 14.02 0.33 -8.80
CA GLU A 27 14.47 -0.34 -10.02
C GLU A 27 14.10 -1.83 -9.94
N VAL A 28 13.45 -2.33 -10.98
CA VAL A 28 13.04 -3.72 -11.13
C VAL A 28 13.34 -4.20 -12.56
N SER A 29 13.36 -5.52 -12.76
CA SER A 29 13.34 -6.07 -14.12
C SER A 29 12.00 -5.77 -14.81
N GLU A 30 12.00 -5.71 -16.13
CA GLU A 30 10.79 -5.44 -16.92
C GLU A 30 9.66 -6.44 -16.62
N ASP A 31 10.00 -7.71 -16.40
CA ASP A 31 9.06 -8.77 -16.03
C ASP A 31 8.29 -8.50 -14.73
N HIS A 32 8.77 -7.59 -13.89
CA HIS A 32 8.12 -7.22 -12.62
C HIS A 32 7.36 -5.88 -12.67
N LEU A 33 7.31 -5.20 -13.83
CA LEU A 33 6.61 -3.90 -13.92
C LEU A 33 5.11 -4.01 -13.65
N HIS A 34 4.45 -5.08 -14.08
CA HIS A 34 3.03 -5.31 -13.81
C HIS A 34 2.76 -5.48 -12.32
N GLN A 35 3.62 -6.22 -11.59
CA GLN A 35 3.52 -6.41 -10.15
C GLN A 35 3.72 -5.08 -9.40
N VAL A 36 4.71 -4.29 -9.81
CA VAL A 36 4.94 -2.96 -9.23
C VAL A 36 3.75 -2.04 -9.50
N THR A 37 3.19 -2.08 -10.70
CA THR A 37 1.98 -1.31 -11.05
C THR A 37 0.80 -1.70 -10.16
N ALA A 38 0.56 -2.99 -9.95
CA ALA A 38 -0.50 -3.46 -9.06
C ALA A 38 -0.30 -2.96 -7.62
N ILE A 39 0.93 -3.02 -7.09
CA ILE A 39 1.24 -2.63 -5.70
C ILE A 39 1.19 -1.11 -5.53
N THR A 40 1.83 -0.34 -6.41
CA THR A 40 2.04 1.11 -6.19
C THR A 40 1.10 1.98 -7.01
N GLY A 41 0.74 1.57 -8.22
CA GLY A 41 -0.18 2.29 -9.10
C GLY A 41 -1.63 2.12 -8.67
N SER A 42 -2.06 0.87 -8.46
CA SER A 42 -3.42 0.54 -8.01
C SER A 42 -3.58 0.60 -6.48
N GLY A 43 -2.50 0.41 -5.73
CA GLY A 43 -2.48 0.34 -4.28
C GLY A 43 -3.20 1.47 -3.55
N PRO A 44 -3.07 2.75 -3.93
CA PRO A 44 -3.81 3.83 -3.29
C PRO A 44 -5.33 3.61 -3.30
N ALA A 45 -5.89 3.10 -4.41
CA ALA A 45 -7.32 2.83 -4.51
C ALA A 45 -7.75 1.69 -3.56
N PHE A 46 -6.93 0.66 -3.41
CA PHE A 46 -7.19 -0.45 -2.47
C PHE A 46 -7.18 0.04 -1.03
N LEU A 47 -6.22 0.89 -0.66
CA LEU A 47 -6.17 1.49 0.67
C LEU A 47 -7.37 2.41 0.92
N TYR A 48 -7.77 3.24 -0.06
CA TYR A 48 -8.97 4.07 0.10
C TYR A 48 -10.22 3.21 0.32
N HIS A 49 -10.36 2.09 -0.40
CA HIS A 49 -11.46 1.16 -0.16
C HIS A 49 -11.44 0.57 1.25
N VAL A 50 -10.28 0.13 1.75
CA VAL A 50 -10.13 -0.36 3.13
C VAL A 50 -10.53 0.72 4.14
N PHE A 51 -10.06 1.95 3.97
CA PHE A 51 -10.39 3.05 4.87
C PHE A 51 -11.87 3.43 4.82
N GLU A 52 -12.49 3.37 3.64
CA GLU A 52 -13.95 3.54 3.49
C GLU A 52 -14.72 2.49 4.30
N GLN A 53 -14.32 1.21 4.25
CA GLN A 53 -14.95 0.18 5.06
C GLN A 53 -14.72 0.41 6.55
N TYR A 54 -13.55 0.92 6.94
CA TYR A 54 -13.25 1.25 8.33
C TYR A 54 -14.15 2.39 8.83
N VAL A 55 -14.39 3.43 8.03
CA VAL A 55 -15.36 4.50 8.35
C VAL A 55 -16.77 3.90 8.53
N LYS A 56 -17.23 3.08 7.58
CA LYS A 56 -18.54 2.43 7.67
C LYS A 56 -18.70 1.59 8.94
N ALA A 57 -17.64 0.86 9.32
CA ALA A 57 -17.65 0.06 10.56
C ALA A 57 -17.65 0.96 11.80
N GLY A 58 -16.84 2.02 11.81
CA GLY A 58 -16.76 2.96 12.92
C GLY A 58 -18.09 3.69 13.18
N THR A 59 -18.81 4.08 12.14
CA THR A 59 -20.14 4.71 12.24
C THR A 59 -21.17 3.80 12.92
N LYS A 60 -21.04 2.48 12.77
CA LYS A 60 -21.92 1.51 13.46
C LYS A 60 -21.70 1.44 14.98
N LEU A 61 -20.65 2.07 15.51
CA LEU A 61 -20.41 2.20 16.93
C LEU A 61 -21.21 3.34 17.59
N GLY A 62 -22.04 4.06 16.82
CA GLY A 62 -22.92 5.11 17.31
C GLY A 62 -22.32 6.52 17.31
N LEU A 63 -21.20 6.71 16.65
CA LEU A 63 -20.62 8.04 16.43
C LEU A 63 -21.18 8.65 15.14
N GLU A 64 -21.21 9.98 15.07
CA GLU A 64 -21.57 10.69 13.86
C GLU A 64 -20.53 10.42 12.74
N LYS A 65 -21.01 10.27 11.51
CA LYS A 65 -20.17 9.89 10.35
C LYS A 65 -19.00 10.85 10.16
N GLU A 66 -19.23 12.14 10.28
CA GLU A 66 -18.22 13.19 10.11
C GLU A 66 -17.11 13.08 11.15
N GLN A 67 -17.46 12.76 12.40
CA GLN A 67 -16.49 12.54 13.48
C GLN A 67 -15.63 11.30 13.21
N VAL A 68 -16.23 10.23 12.70
CA VAL A 68 -15.51 9.00 12.34
C VAL A 68 -14.58 9.24 11.17
N GLU A 69 -15.04 9.91 10.11
CA GLU A 69 -14.22 10.25 8.93
C GLU A 69 -13.01 11.10 9.31
N GLU A 70 -13.21 12.14 10.11
CA GLU A 70 -12.12 13.01 10.56
C GLU A 70 -11.12 12.23 11.44
N SER A 71 -11.61 11.42 12.37
CA SER A 71 -10.76 10.60 13.24
C SER A 71 -9.91 9.62 12.45
N ILE A 72 -10.49 8.92 11.48
CA ILE A 72 -9.77 7.96 10.63
C ILE A 72 -8.78 8.68 9.72
N ARG A 73 -9.13 9.83 9.14
CA ARG A 73 -8.20 10.65 8.36
C ARG A 73 -6.98 11.04 9.19
N ASN A 74 -7.17 11.53 10.39
CA ASN A 74 -6.08 11.92 11.30
C ASN A 74 -5.25 10.71 11.73
N LEU A 75 -5.88 9.54 11.96
CA LEU A 75 -5.21 8.29 12.24
C LEU A 75 -4.29 7.86 11.08
N ILE A 76 -4.77 7.89 9.84
CA ILE A 76 -4.00 7.54 8.65
C ILE A 76 -2.78 8.45 8.52
N ILE A 77 -2.97 9.78 8.61
CA ILE A 77 -1.89 10.76 8.54
C ILE A 77 -0.87 10.53 9.66
N GLY A 78 -1.32 10.30 10.88
CA GLY A 78 -0.44 10.03 12.02
C GLY A 78 0.37 8.74 11.83
N THR A 79 -0.29 7.68 11.40
CA THR A 79 0.34 6.38 11.17
C THR A 79 1.36 6.44 10.03
N SER A 80 1.05 7.12 8.92
CA SER A 80 1.99 7.28 7.81
C SER A 80 3.24 8.06 8.23
N LYS A 81 3.10 9.10 9.05
CA LYS A 81 4.25 9.84 9.60
C LYS A 81 5.10 8.99 10.54
N MET A 82 4.50 8.08 11.29
CA MET A 82 5.24 7.13 12.14
C MET A 82 6.05 6.15 11.30
N ILE A 83 5.50 5.66 10.20
CA ILE A 83 6.20 4.80 9.24
C ILE A 83 7.37 5.57 8.60
N GLU A 84 7.13 6.78 8.11
CA GLU A 84 8.14 7.62 7.44
C GLU A 84 9.35 7.92 8.35
N ARG A 85 9.11 8.12 9.66
CA ARG A 85 10.13 8.56 10.62
C ARG A 85 10.78 7.44 11.40
N SER A 86 10.47 6.20 11.10
CA SER A 86 10.91 5.04 11.88
C SER A 86 11.59 4.01 10.99
N ASP A 87 12.72 3.49 11.43
CA ASP A 87 13.41 2.36 10.81
C ASP A 87 12.81 1.00 11.24
N LEU A 88 11.77 1.01 12.08
CA LEU A 88 11.11 -0.20 12.56
C LEU A 88 10.21 -0.79 11.48
N SER A 89 10.14 -2.13 11.42
CA SER A 89 9.17 -2.80 10.56
C SER A 89 7.74 -2.54 11.01
N MET A 90 6.77 -2.66 10.08
CA MET A 90 5.32 -2.54 10.38
C MET A 90 4.91 -3.45 11.54
N ALA A 91 5.47 -4.65 11.62
CA ALA A 91 5.21 -5.59 12.71
C ALA A 91 5.71 -5.07 14.06
N GLN A 92 6.89 -4.42 14.10
CA GLN A 92 7.43 -3.84 15.32
C GLN A 92 6.64 -2.59 15.74
N LEU A 93 6.26 -1.72 14.81
CA LEU A 93 5.38 -0.57 15.09
C LEU A 93 4.06 -1.03 15.69
N ARG A 94 3.42 -2.04 15.09
CA ARG A 94 2.20 -2.66 15.62
C ARG A 94 2.40 -3.20 17.04
N LYS A 95 3.48 -3.94 17.28
CA LYS A 95 3.80 -4.51 18.60
C LYS A 95 3.96 -3.42 19.66
N ASN A 96 4.58 -2.30 19.33
CA ASN A 96 4.85 -1.21 20.27
C ASN A 96 3.57 -0.53 20.78
N ILE A 97 2.48 -0.55 20.02
CA ILE A 97 1.18 0.01 20.40
C ILE A 97 0.18 -1.04 20.88
N THR A 98 0.62 -2.31 21.04
CA THR A 98 -0.25 -3.42 21.46
C THR A 98 0.14 -3.85 22.86
N SER A 99 -0.59 -3.39 23.85
CA SER A 99 -0.44 -3.84 25.23
C SER A 99 -1.15 -5.18 25.46
N LYS A 100 -0.55 -6.04 26.27
CA LYS A 100 -1.13 -7.35 26.62
C LYS A 100 -2.49 -7.17 27.33
N GLY A 101 -3.52 -7.81 26.78
CA GLY A 101 -4.89 -7.72 27.29
C GLY A 101 -5.61 -6.38 27.05
N GLY A 102 -5.01 -5.48 26.25
CA GLY A 102 -5.61 -4.20 25.87
C GLY A 102 -6.59 -4.30 24.70
N THR A 103 -7.27 -3.19 24.42
CA THR A 103 -8.25 -3.06 23.33
C THR A 103 -7.63 -3.35 21.96
N THR A 104 -6.39 -2.91 21.75
CA THR A 104 -5.64 -3.18 20.51
C THR A 104 -5.42 -4.68 20.31
N GLN A 105 -5.02 -5.41 21.37
CA GLN A 105 -4.85 -6.86 21.30
C GLN A 105 -6.16 -7.56 20.92
N ALA A 106 -7.26 -7.22 21.58
CA ALA A 106 -8.57 -7.81 21.30
C ALA A 106 -9.02 -7.58 19.83
N GLY A 107 -8.78 -6.38 19.30
CA GLY A 107 -9.05 -6.08 17.90
C GLY A 107 -8.17 -6.87 16.94
N LEU A 108 -6.87 -7.00 17.23
CA LEU A 108 -5.93 -7.78 16.40
C LEU A 108 -6.26 -9.28 16.43
N ASP A 109 -6.66 -9.83 17.59
CA ASP A 109 -7.09 -11.22 17.72
C ASP A 109 -8.32 -11.49 16.83
N THR A 110 -9.22 -10.52 16.71
CA THR A 110 -10.37 -10.61 15.79
C THR A 110 -9.92 -10.55 14.34
N LEU A 111 -9.05 -9.60 13.97
CA LEU A 111 -8.53 -9.47 12.61
C LEU A 111 -7.76 -10.72 12.15
N SER A 112 -7.06 -11.38 13.07
CA SER A 112 -6.28 -12.60 12.76
C SER A 112 -7.13 -13.83 12.42
N GLN A 113 -8.45 -13.77 12.64
CA GLN A 113 -9.39 -14.82 12.22
C GLN A 113 -9.68 -14.77 10.71
N TYR A 114 -9.30 -13.69 10.04
CA TYR A 114 -9.48 -13.48 8.61
C TYR A 114 -8.13 -13.53 7.91
N ASP A 115 -8.05 -14.26 6.82
CA ASP A 115 -6.84 -14.33 6.00
C ASP A 115 -6.73 -13.08 5.10
N LEU A 116 -6.20 -12.00 5.68
CA LEU A 116 -5.99 -10.76 4.95
C LEU A 116 -4.94 -10.89 3.86
N VAL A 117 -4.00 -11.86 3.99
CA VAL A 117 -2.98 -12.09 2.97
C VAL A 117 -3.65 -12.61 1.71
N SER A 118 -4.47 -13.66 1.79
CA SER A 118 -5.20 -14.19 0.65
C SER A 118 -6.09 -13.14 -0.03
N ILE A 119 -6.77 -12.28 0.75
CA ILE A 119 -7.59 -11.20 0.18
C ILE A 119 -6.74 -10.23 -0.65
N PHE A 120 -5.58 -9.83 -0.15
CA PHE A 120 -4.69 -8.94 -0.89
C PHE A 120 -3.99 -9.64 -2.06
N GLU A 121 -3.65 -10.93 -1.94
CA GLU A 121 -3.12 -11.73 -3.05
C GLU A 121 -4.10 -11.76 -4.22
N ASP A 122 -5.36 -12.09 -3.98
CA ASP A 122 -6.41 -12.11 -5.02
C ASP A 122 -6.57 -10.73 -5.67
N CYS A 123 -6.57 -9.66 -4.87
CA CYS A 123 -6.70 -8.29 -5.33
C CYS A 123 -5.51 -7.87 -6.22
N LEU A 124 -4.29 -8.19 -5.80
CA LEU A 124 -3.06 -7.86 -6.53
C LEU A 124 -2.94 -8.68 -7.80
N ASN A 125 -3.24 -9.99 -7.77
CA ASN A 125 -3.22 -10.85 -8.94
C ASN A 125 -4.20 -10.36 -10.01
N ALA A 126 -5.44 -10.02 -9.63
CA ALA A 126 -6.40 -9.45 -10.57
C ALA A 126 -5.91 -8.14 -11.22
N ALA A 127 -5.20 -7.29 -10.48
CA ALA A 127 -4.62 -6.07 -11.01
C ALA A 127 -3.44 -6.34 -11.96
N VAL A 128 -2.59 -7.33 -11.65
CA VAL A 128 -1.49 -7.79 -12.50
C VAL A 128 -2.04 -8.33 -13.82
N ASP A 129 -3.01 -9.25 -13.76
CA ASP A 129 -3.63 -9.85 -14.94
C ASP A 129 -4.21 -8.76 -15.85
N ARG A 130 -4.93 -7.79 -15.26
CA ARG A 130 -5.48 -6.67 -16.04
C ARG A 130 -4.40 -5.77 -16.64
N SER A 131 -3.31 -5.55 -15.94
CA SER A 131 -2.16 -4.77 -16.45
C SER A 131 -1.52 -5.45 -17.67
N ILE A 132 -1.38 -6.78 -17.64
CA ILE A 132 -0.88 -7.58 -18.76
C ILE A 132 -1.85 -7.53 -19.96
N GLU A 133 -3.16 -7.67 -19.71
CA GLU A 133 -4.17 -7.56 -20.79
C GLU A 133 -4.11 -6.21 -21.50
N LEU A 134 -3.95 -5.11 -20.73
CA LEU A 134 -3.90 -3.77 -21.29
C LEU A 134 -2.64 -3.56 -22.15
N SER A 135 -1.47 -4.06 -21.74
CA SER A 135 -0.26 -3.95 -22.53
C SER A 135 -0.37 -4.68 -23.88
N ASN A 136 -1.05 -5.82 -23.93
CA ASN A 136 -1.27 -6.57 -25.16
C ASN A 136 -2.26 -5.89 -26.14
N ILE A 137 -3.06 -4.94 -25.67
CA ILE A 137 -4.01 -4.18 -26.52
C ILE A 137 -3.28 -3.02 -27.22
N GLU A 138 -2.30 -2.41 -26.55
CA GLU A 138 -1.54 -1.28 -27.11
C GLU A 138 -0.54 -1.73 -28.20
N ASP A 139 -0.18 -3.01 -28.26
CA ASP A 139 0.71 -3.58 -29.28
C ASP A 139 -0.02 -4.00 -30.59
N GLN A 140 -1.32 -3.73 -30.73
CA GLN A 140 -2.14 -3.99 -31.93
C GLN A 140 -2.50 -2.70 -32.68
#